data_17ce96477bb06e8947f11386f409c385
#
_entry.id   17ce96477bb06e8947f11386f409c385
#
_cell.length_a   1.000
_cell.length_b   1.000
_cell.length_c   1.000
_cell.angle_alpha   90.00
_cell.angle_beta   90.00
_cell.angle_gamma   90.00
#
_symmetry.space_group_name_H-M   'P 1'
#
loop_
_entity.id
_entity.type
_entity.pdbx_description
1 polymer ?
#
loop_
_entity_poly.entity_id
_entity_poly.type
_entity_poly.pdbx_seq_one_letter_code
_entity_poly.pdbx_strand_id
1 'polypeptide(L)'
;LFIVENGLGAKDKVEADGSINDDYRISYLNDHLVQAREAIDDGVELMGFTSWGPIDLVSASKAELSKRYGFIYVDRHDDGTGTLARSKKKSFGWYKEVIASRGASLKA
;
A
#
# COMPACT_ATOMS: atom_id res chain seq x y z
N LEU A 1 13.48 10.28 13.62
CA LEU A 1 13.17 8.97 13.04
C LEU A 1 12.47 9.11 11.70
N PHE A 2 12.66 8.15 10.83
CA PHE A 2 11.98 8.07 9.55
C PHE A 2 11.62 6.62 9.27
N ILE A 3 10.35 6.34 9.00
CA ILE A 3 9.93 5.01 8.55
C ILE A 3 10.20 4.94 7.05
N VAL A 4 11.30 4.29 6.68
CA VAL A 4 11.79 4.26 5.30
C VAL A 4 11.06 3.25 4.43
N GLU A 5 10.43 2.26 5.04
CA GLU A 5 9.54 1.34 4.32
C GLU A 5 8.54 0.69 5.28
N ASN A 6 7.31 0.55 4.81
CA ASN A 6 6.26 -0.20 5.46
C ASN A 6 5.25 -0.63 4.40
N GLY A 7 4.70 -1.81 4.50
CA GLY A 7 3.72 -2.29 3.53
C GLY A 7 3.22 -3.67 3.83
N LEU A 8 2.07 -4.00 3.25
CA LEU A 8 1.43 -5.31 3.35
C LEU A 8 1.51 -6.04 2.02
N GLY A 9 2.26 -7.13 1.99
CA GLY A 9 2.25 -8.05 0.86
C GLY A 9 1.06 -9.00 0.96
N ALA A 10 0.20 -8.98 -0.05
CA ALA A 10 -1.01 -9.79 -0.09
C ALA A 10 -1.35 -10.21 -1.51
N LYS A 11 -2.18 -11.24 -1.62
CA LYS A 11 -2.75 -11.66 -2.91
C LYS A 11 -3.96 -10.79 -3.20
N ASP A 12 -3.86 -9.97 -4.23
CA ASP A 12 -4.97 -9.14 -4.67
C ASP A 12 -5.89 -9.92 -5.61
N LYS A 13 -7.17 -9.57 -5.59
CA LYS A 13 -8.17 -10.11 -6.50
C LYS A 13 -8.59 -9.04 -7.49
N VAL A 14 -8.46 -9.33 -8.78
CA VAL A 14 -8.99 -8.49 -9.85
C VAL A 14 -10.46 -8.88 -10.06
N GLU A 15 -11.37 -7.94 -9.83
CA GLU A 15 -12.80 -8.15 -10.02
C GLU A 15 -13.16 -8.20 -11.52
N ALA A 16 -14.40 -8.62 -11.84
CA ALA A 16 -14.86 -8.73 -13.23
C ALA A 16 -14.78 -7.41 -14.01
N ASP A 17 -14.94 -6.26 -13.32
CA ASP A 17 -14.83 -4.93 -13.92
C ASP A 17 -13.39 -4.40 -13.98
N GLY A 18 -12.41 -5.19 -13.55
CA GLY A 18 -11.01 -4.82 -13.49
C GLY A 18 -10.59 -4.09 -12.22
N SER A 19 -11.51 -3.78 -11.32
CA SER A 19 -11.18 -3.12 -10.06
C SER A 19 -10.50 -4.07 -9.08
N ILE A 20 -9.75 -3.49 -8.13
CA ILE A 20 -9.09 -4.22 -7.06
C ILE A 20 -9.44 -3.54 -5.74
N ASN A 21 -10.26 -4.22 -4.94
CA ASN A 21 -10.76 -3.73 -3.66
C ASN A 21 -9.86 -4.21 -2.52
N ASP A 22 -8.71 -3.59 -2.39
CA ASP A 22 -7.69 -3.97 -1.41
C ASP A 22 -7.90 -3.29 -0.05
N ASP A 23 -9.10 -3.44 0.51
CA ASP A 23 -9.48 -2.87 1.81
C ASP A 23 -8.57 -3.35 2.95
N TYR A 24 -8.08 -4.58 2.88
CA TYR A 24 -7.11 -5.11 3.84
C TYR A 24 -5.80 -4.30 3.87
N ARG A 25 -5.34 -3.79 2.73
CA ARG A 25 -4.15 -2.92 2.65
C ARG A 25 -4.45 -1.55 3.23
N ILE A 26 -5.62 -1.02 2.93
CA ILE A 26 -6.10 0.25 3.50
C ILE A 26 -6.16 0.15 5.02
N SER A 27 -6.77 -0.90 5.56
CA SER A 27 -6.87 -1.11 7.01
C SER A 27 -5.50 -1.21 7.65
N TYR A 28 -4.61 -2.02 7.08
CA TYR A 28 -3.25 -2.19 7.57
C TYR A 28 -2.50 -0.85 7.66
N LEU A 29 -2.51 -0.09 6.58
CA LEU A 29 -1.79 1.19 6.52
C LEU A 29 -2.45 2.24 7.41
N ASN A 30 -3.78 2.27 7.47
CA ASN A 30 -4.49 3.18 8.35
C ASN A 30 -4.09 2.97 9.81
N ASP A 31 -4.09 1.71 10.26
CA ASP A 31 -3.75 1.39 11.65
C ASP A 31 -2.31 1.78 11.98
N HIS A 32 -1.38 1.54 11.08
CA HIS A 32 0.02 1.94 11.26
C HIS A 32 0.18 3.47 11.29
N LEU A 33 -0.49 4.19 10.39
CA LEU A 33 -0.40 5.64 10.33
C LEU A 33 -1.08 6.32 11.53
N VAL A 34 -2.16 5.75 12.04
CA VAL A 34 -2.79 6.22 13.27
C VAL A 34 -1.81 6.09 14.44
N GLN A 35 -1.15 4.94 14.58
CA GLN A 35 -0.15 4.72 15.63
C GLN A 35 1.07 5.64 15.47
N ALA A 36 1.48 5.89 14.24
CA ALA A 36 2.55 6.86 13.96
C ALA A 36 2.18 8.27 14.42
N ARG A 37 0.94 8.68 14.18
CA ARG A 37 0.42 9.98 14.65
C ARG A 37 0.39 10.05 16.17
N GLU A 38 -0.10 9.01 16.83
CA GLU A 38 -0.11 8.93 18.29
C GLU A 38 1.30 9.00 18.87
N ALA A 39 2.26 8.35 18.25
CA ALA A 39 3.66 8.42 18.65
C ALA A 39 4.21 9.85 18.56
N ILE A 40 3.85 10.59 17.50
CA ILE A 40 4.23 12.00 17.35
C ILE A 40 3.60 12.84 18.47
N ASP A 41 2.33 12.61 18.78
CA ASP A 41 1.64 13.30 19.86
C ASP A 41 2.27 13.01 21.22
N ASP A 42 2.84 11.83 21.41
CA ASP A 42 3.59 11.42 22.62
C ASP A 42 5.03 11.94 22.65
N GLY A 43 5.45 12.70 21.65
CA GLY A 43 6.76 13.35 21.62
C GLY A 43 7.84 12.66 20.79
N VAL A 44 7.50 11.64 20.01
CA VAL A 44 8.45 11.01 19.08
C VAL A 44 8.70 11.91 17.88
N GLU A 45 9.96 12.18 17.58
CA GLU A 45 10.35 12.95 16.40
C GLU A 45 10.34 12.06 15.17
N LEU A 46 9.15 11.84 14.60
CA LEU A 46 8.96 11.10 13.37
C LEU A 46 8.77 12.08 12.21
N MET A 47 9.73 12.11 11.29
CA MET A 47 9.77 13.10 10.22
C MET A 47 9.19 12.61 8.90
N GLY A 48 8.93 11.31 8.75
CA GLY A 48 8.36 10.80 7.50
C GLY A 48 8.01 9.34 7.54
N PHE A 49 7.20 8.95 6.56
CA PHE A 49 6.75 7.59 6.33
C PHE A 49 6.73 7.33 4.83
N THR A 50 7.36 6.25 4.39
CA THR A 50 7.28 5.80 3.01
C THR A 50 6.78 4.38 2.94
N SER A 51 5.93 4.10 1.97
CA SER A 51 5.41 2.75 1.74
C SER A 51 6.40 1.93 0.92
N TRP A 52 6.46 0.62 1.21
CA TRP A 52 7.23 -0.32 0.40
C TRP A 52 6.48 -0.67 -0.88
N GLY A 53 7.15 -0.49 -2.02
CA GLY A 53 6.66 -0.95 -3.31
C GLY A 53 5.34 -0.28 -3.74
N PRO A 54 5.31 1.03 -4.04
CA PRO A 54 4.07 1.71 -4.45
C PRO A 54 3.48 1.16 -5.75
N ILE A 55 4.31 0.55 -6.58
CA ILE A 55 3.92 -0.21 -7.78
C ILE A 55 4.23 -1.68 -7.50
N ASP A 56 3.33 -2.60 -7.88
CA ASP A 56 3.57 -4.02 -7.69
C ASP A 56 4.94 -4.45 -8.21
N LEU A 57 5.63 -5.25 -7.42
CA LEU A 57 6.98 -5.69 -7.68
C LEU A 57 7.15 -7.17 -7.30
N VAL A 58 8.30 -7.73 -7.65
CA VAL A 58 8.66 -9.08 -7.18
C VAL A 58 9.02 -9.02 -5.70
N SER A 59 8.33 -9.83 -4.89
CA SER A 59 8.61 -9.92 -3.46
C SER A 59 10.04 -10.41 -3.23
N ALA A 60 10.85 -9.62 -2.51
CA ALA A 60 12.23 -10.00 -2.20
C ALA A 60 12.31 -11.24 -1.31
N SER A 61 11.33 -11.42 -0.40
CA SER A 61 11.32 -12.54 0.54
C SER A 61 10.83 -13.85 -0.06
N LYS A 62 9.99 -13.80 -1.10
CA LYS A 62 9.34 -14.97 -1.71
C LYS A 62 9.69 -15.17 -3.18
N ALA A 63 10.33 -14.18 -3.81
CA ALA A 63 10.65 -14.18 -5.24
C ALA A 63 9.40 -14.41 -6.13
N GLU A 64 8.27 -13.85 -5.73
CA GLU A 64 7.00 -14.00 -6.43
C GLU A 64 6.28 -12.65 -6.59
N LEU A 65 5.54 -12.51 -7.68
CA LEU A 65 4.73 -11.33 -7.98
C LEU A 65 3.33 -11.40 -7.34
N SER A 66 2.86 -12.58 -7.03
CA SER A 66 1.54 -12.80 -6.42
C SER A 66 1.43 -12.20 -5.02
N LYS A 67 2.55 -12.02 -4.31
CA LYS A 67 2.60 -11.27 -3.06
C LYS A 67 2.77 -9.79 -3.37
N ARG A 68 1.68 -9.08 -3.53
CA ARG A 68 1.63 -7.72 -4.03
C ARG A 68 1.61 -6.69 -2.90
N TYR A 69 2.35 -5.61 -3.08
CA TYR A 69 2.49 -4.53 -2.08
C TYR A 69 1.90 -3.21 -2.55
N GLY A 70 1.76 -3.02 -3.87
CA GLY A 70 1.54 -1.72 -4.48
C GLY A 70 0.15 -1.15 -4.30
N PHE A 71 0.06 0.17 -4.49
CA PHE A 71 -1.18 0.89 -4.76
C PHE A 71 -1.56 0.81 -6.23
N ILE A 72 -0.60 0.45 -7.07
CA ILE A 72 -0.74 0.29 -8.51
C ILE A 72 -0.50 -1.18 -8.84
N TYR A 73 -1.51 -1.80 -9.44
CA TYR A 73 -1.45 -3.17 -9.92
C TYR A 73 -0.65 -3.24 -11.21
N VAL A 74 0.17 -4.27 -11.34
CA VAL A 74 0.87 -4.62 -12.58
C VAL A 74 0.39 -5.98 -13.04
N ASP A 75 -0.14 -6.04 -14.26
CA ASP A 75 -0.60 -7.30 -14.87
C ASP A 75 0.57 -8.18 -15.27
N ARG A 76 1.13 -8.85 -14.28
CA ARG A 76 2.20 -9.83 -14.42
C ARG A 76 2.02 -10.91 -13.37
N HIS A 77 2.17 -12.15 -13.78
CA HIS A 77 1.97 -13.33 -12.94
C HIS A 77 3.28 -14.09 -12.73
N ASP A 78 3.29 -14.97 -11.73
CA ASP A 78 4.50 -15.73 -11.34
C ASP A 78 5.03 -16.63 -12.45
N ASP A 79 4.16 -17.07 -13.36
CA ASP A 79 4.54 -17.88 -14.53
C ASP A 79 5.08 -17.06 -15.72
N GLY A 80 5.22 -15.74 -15.54
CA GLY A 80 5.70 -14.84 -16.59
C GLY A 80 4.66 -14.34 -17.56
N THR A 81 3.38 -14.74 -17.41
CA THR A 81 2.28 -14.21 -18.22
C THR A 81 1.86 -12.83 -17.77
N GLY A 82 1.07 -12.15 -18.58
CA GLY A 82 0.54 -10.82 -18.30
C GLY A 82 1.02 -9.77 -19.31
N THR A 83 0.29 -8.68 -19.37
CA THR A 83 0.50 -7.60 -20.35
C THR A 83 1.41 -6.48 -19.87
N LEU A 84 1.76 -6.49 -18.58
CA LEU A 84 2.44 -5.38 -17.86
C LEU A 84 1.59 -4.11 -17.77
N ALA A 85 0.31 -4.17 -18.11
CA ALA A 85 -0.60 -3.06 -17.93
C ALA A 85 -0.72 -2.68 -16.46
N ARG A 86 -0.85 -1.40 -16.18
CA ARG A 86 -0.94 -0.87 -14.82
C ARG A 86 -2.31 -0.29 -14.56
N SER A 87 -2.84 -0.54 -13.38
CA SER A 87 -4.10 0.03 -12.94
C SER A 87 -4.06 0.43 -11.47
N LYS A 88 -4.81 1.46 -11.11
CA LYS A 88 -4.89 1.93 -9.73
C LYS A 88 -5.79 0.99 -8.93
N LYS A 89 -5.32 0.59 -7.74
CA LYS A 89 -6.12 -0.15 -6.76
C LYS A 89 -6.97 0.84 -5.94
N LYS A 90 -7.93 0.35 -5.18
CA LYS A 90 -8.73 1.18 -4.26
C LYS A 90 -7.84 1.95 -3.29
N SER A 91 -6.78 1.32 -2.79
CA SER A 91 -5.81 1.93 -1.89
C SER A 91 -5.09 3.13 -2.50
N PHE A 92 -4.96 3.23 -3.81
CA PHE A 92 -4.35 4.40 -4.47
C PHE A 92 -5.10 5.68 -4.15
N GLY A 93 -6.43 5.68 -4.35
CA GLY A 93 -7.28 6.84 -4.06
C GLY A 93 -7.31 7.17 -2.57
N TRP A 94 -7.37 6.15 -1.74
CA TRP A 94 -7.34 6.31 -0.28
C TRP A 94 -6.03 6.96 0.19
N TYR A 95 -4.88 6.48 -0.28
CA TYR A 95 -3.58 7.00 0.15
C TYR A 95 -3.33 8.42 -0.39
N LYS A 96 -3.80 8.70 -1.62
CA LYS A 96 -3.79 10.06 -2.17
C LYS A 96 -4.52 11.03 -1.23
N GLU A 97 -5.68 10.64 -0.72
CA GLU A 97 -6.46 11.47 0.21
C GLU A 97 -5.76 11.61 1.57
N VAL A 98 -5.13 10.56 2.08
CA VAL A 98 -4.33 10.64 3.31
C VAL A 98 -3.22 11.68 3.17
N ILE A 99 -2.51 11.67 2.05
CA ILE A 99 -1.44 12.64 1.78
C ILE A 99 -2.01 14.05 1.65
N ALA A 100 -3.06 14.23 0.85
CA ALA A 100 -3.67 15.54 0.62
C ALA A 100 -4.23 16.17 1.91
N SER A 101 -4.81 15.36 2.78
CA SER A 101 -5.37 15.79 4.05
C SER A 101 -4.34 15.86 5.19
N ARG A 102 -3.08 15.51 4.93
CA ARG A 102 -2.03 15.39 5.94
C ARG A 102 -2.45 14.49 7.11
N GLY A 103 -3.10 13.39 6.80
CA GLY A 103 -3.56 12.40 7.77
C GLY A 103 -4.90 12.71 8.42
N ALA A 104 -5.55 13.83 8.10
CA ALA A 104 -6.86 14.16 8.70
C ALA A 104 -7.95 13.14 8.33
N SER A 105 -7.83 12.49 7.17
CA SER A 105 -8.78 11.45 6.72
C SER A 105 -8.59 10.09 7.38
N LEU A 106 -7.53 9.89 8.17
CA LEU A 106 -7.30 8.63 8.88
C LEU A 106 -8.42 8.36 9.88
N LYS A 107 -8.80 7.11 10.00
CA LYS A 107 -9.84 6.66 10.93
C LYS A 107 -9.20 5.99 12.13
N ALA A 108 -9.33 6.62 13.27
CA ALA A 108 -8.85 6.08 14.54
C ALA A 108 -9.77 4.97 15.07
#